data_8870efb956fa0c97215ff2e191d45b0f
#
_entry.id   8870efb956fa0c97215ff2e191d45b0f
#
_cell.length_a   1.000
_cell.length_b   1.000
_cell.length_c   1.000
_cell.angle_alpha   90.00
_cell.angle_beta   90.00
_cell.angle_gamma   90.00
#
_symmetry.space_group_name_H-M   'P 1'
#
loop_
_entity.id
_entity.type
_entity.pdbx_description
1 polymer ?
#
loop_
_entity_poly.entity_id
_entity_poly.type
_entity_poly.pdbx_seq_one_letter_code
_entity_poly.pdbx_strand_id
1 'polypeptide(L)'
;MTLEEKKLQVVEDFSLYDEWLDKYEYLIEQGKNLAPFPEESKTEDKLIKGCQSRVWLDYELKDGKMYFKADSDAIITKGIISLLIDVYSGRTPQEIAEDDFGFLDQIGLKENLSPTRAGGLASMVETIKRVAAEAKDKKEASDDSQVLSADDVEDLAPLYENVVLALKQVYDPEIPVNIYDLGLIYEININKEHKAYIRMTFTTPNCPMADMVISDAKTCVEDVPGITGCDIELVFEPAWNTSMMTDEARVALNMDFDVDDNSQE
;
A
#
# COMPACT_ATOMS: atom_id res chain seq x y z
N MET A 1 19.88 -6.12 -15.45
CA MET A 1 19.00 -5.77 -16.59
C MET A 1 18.13 -4.60 -16.18
N THR A 2 18.17 -3.49 -16.92
CA THR A 2 17.32 -2.31 -16.71
C THR A 2 15.88 -2.58 -17.17
N LEU A 3 14.94 -1.68 -16.85
CA LEU A 3 13.56 -1.77 -17.34
C LEU A 3 13.52 -1.72 -18.87
N GLU A 4 14.26 -0.79 -19.47
CA GLU A 4 14.34 -0.64 -20.93
C GLU A 4 14.92 -1.90 -21.64
N GLU A 5 16.00 -2.46 -21.09
CA GLU A 5 16.56 -3.71 -21.62
C GLU A 5 15.55 -4.85 -21.55
N LYS A 6 14.75 -4.92 -20.50
CA LYS A 6 13.71 -5.95 -20.35
C LYS A 6 12.57 -5.76 -21.36
N LYS A 7 12.12 -4.51 -21.56
CA LYS A 7 11.10 -4.18 -22.58
C LYS A 7 11.59 -4.52 -23.99
N LEU A 8 12.84 -4.17 -24.31
CA LEU A 8 13.46 -4.51 -25.59
C LEU A 8 13.53 -6.03 -25.79
N GLN A 9 13.92 -6.79 -24.78
CA GLN A 9 13.93 -8.26 -24.85
C GLN A 9 12.54 -8.81 -25.19
N VAL A 10 11.49 -8.30 -24.54
CA VAL A 10 10.11 -8.72 -24.83
C VAL A 10 9.73 -8.41 -26.28
N VAL A 11 10.11 -7.23 -26.79
CA VAL A 11 9.86 -6.85 -28.20
C VAL A 11 10.60 -7.79 -29.15
N GLU A 12 11.86 -8.14 -28.85
CA GLU A 12 12.65 -9.10 -29.64
C GLU A 12 12.03 -10.49 -29.61
N ASP A 13 11.64 -10.99 -28.43
CA ASP A 13 10.99 -12.30 -28.27
C ASP A 13 9.70 -12.39 -29.09
N PHE A 14 8.86 -11.35 -29.08
CA PHE A 14 7.65 -11.28 -29.89
C PHE A 14 7.91 -11.16 -31.38
N SER A 15 9.05 -10.60 -31.79
CA SER A 15 9.44 -10.48 -33.20
C SER A 15 9.85 -11.82 -33.84
N LEU A 16 10.12 -12.83 -33.00
CA LEU A 16 10.42 -14.20 -33.49
C LEU A 16 9.21 -14.91 -34.08
N TYR A 17 8.00 -14.41 -33.83
CA TYR A 17 6.76 -15.00 -34.26
C TYR A 17 6.08 -14.12 -35.30
N ASP A 18 5.86 -14.64 -36.50
CA ASP A 18 5.19 -13.92 -37.59
C ASP A 18 3.67 -13.91 -37.41
N GLU A 19 3.10 -15.01 -36.94
CA GLU A 19 1.65 -15.18 -36.80
C GLU A 19 1.17 -14.90 -35.37
N TRP A 20 -0.01 -14.28 -35.27
CA TRP A 20 -0.59 -13.96 -33.96
C TRP A 20 -0.99 -15.19 -33.13
N LEU A 21 -1.25 -16.31 -33.79
CA LEU A 21 -1.55 -17.54 -33.11
C LEU A 21 -0.35 -18.02 -32.29
N ASP A 22 0.85 -17.95 -32.86
CA ASP A 22 2.11 -18.34 -32.19
C ASP A 22 2.44 -17.40 -31.04
N LYS A 23 2.16 -16.06 -31.18
CA LYS A 23 2.28 -15.09 -30.11
C LYS A 23 1.34 -15.38 -28.93
N TYR A 24 0.11 -15.83 -29.21
CA TYR A 24 -0.81 -16.28 -28.16
C TYR A 24 -0.33 -17.56 -27.48
N GLU A 25 0.21 -18.51 -28.22
CA GLU A 25 0.80 -19.71 -27.63
C GLU A 25 1.96 -19.37 -26.71
N TYR A 26 2.83 -18.45 -27.13
CA TYR A 26 3.92 -17.94 -26.31
C TYR A 26 3.38 -17.27 -25.01
N LEU A 27 2.38 -16.40 -25.10
CA LEU A 27 1.75 -15.80 -23.92
C LEU A 27 1.14 -16.84 -22.97
N ILE A 28 0.46 -17.84 -23.52
CA ILE A 28 -0.13 -18.93 -22.72
C ILE A 28 0.96 -19.72 -21.99
N GLU A 29 2.09 -19.96 -22.65
CA GLU A 29 3.21 -20.67 -22.04
C GLU A 29 3.84 -19.85 -20.89
N GLN A 30 4.01 -18.54 -21.06
CA GLN A 30 4.45 -17.64 -19.98
C GLN A 30 3.47 -17.69 -18.81
N GLY A 31 2.16 -17.69 -19.09
CA GLY A 31 1.13 -17.78 -18.05
C GLY A 31 1.17 -19.10 -17.25
N LYS A 32 1.56 -20.21 -17.86
CA LYS A 32 1.71 -21.50 -17.17
C LYS A 32 2.89 -21.50 -16.20
N ASN A 33 3.93 -20.70 -16.50
CA ASN A 33 5.15 -20.61 -15.71
C ASN A 33 5.02 -19.65 -14.51
N LEU A 34 3.87 -18.98 -14.34
CA LEU A 34 3.63 -18.15 -13.17
C LEU A 34 3.77 -18.92 -11.86
N ALA A 35 4.40 -18.30 -10.88
CA ALA A 35 4.44 -18.84 -9.53
C ALA A 35 3.02 -19.06 -8.98
N PRO A 36 2.77 -20.12 -8.21
CA PRO A 36 1.45 -20.38 -7.63
C PRO A 36 0.95 -19.20 -6.82
N PHE A 37 -0.27 -18.77 -7.09
CA PHE A 37 -0.97 -17.75 -6.32
C PHE A 37 -1.85 -18.46 -5.28
N PRO A 38 -1.66 -18.21 -3.96
CA PRO A 38 -2.42 -18.89 -2.91
C PRO A 38 -3.92 -18.65 -3.06
N GLU A 39 -4.74 -19.68 -2.90
CA GLU A 39 -6.21 -19.56 -3.03
C GLU A 39 -6.80 -18.63 -1.97
N GLU A 40 -6.23 -18.60 -0.75
CA GLU A 40 -6.59 -17.67 0.32
C GLU A 40 -6.28 -16.21 -0.02
N SER A 41 -5.36 -15.97 -0.95
CA SER A 41 -5.02 -14.63 -1.43
C SER A 41 -5.89 -14.15 -2.59
N LYS A 42 -6.81 -14.97 -3.12
CA LYS A 42 -7.75 -14.59 -4.18
C LYS A 42 -8.96 -13.84 -3.64
N THR A 43 -8.71 -12.71 -3.02
CA THR A 43 -9.70 -11.84 -2.38
C THR A 43 -10.19 -10.73 -3.33
N GLU A 44 -11.30 -10.09 -2.98
CA GLU A 44 -11.92 -9.02 -3.80
C GLU A 44 -11.05 -7.75 -3.87
N ASP A 45 -10.27 -7.46 -2.85
CA ASP A 45 -9.35 -6.32 -2.81
C ASP A 45 -8.15 -6.48 -3.76
N LYS A 46 -7.77 -7.75 -4.05
CA LYS A 46 -6.70 -8.06 -5.01
C LYS A 46 -7.23 -8.29 -6.44
N LEU A 47 -8.53 -8.24 -6.63
CA LEU A 47 -9.16 -8.42 -7.93
C LEU A 47 -9.04 -7.15 -8.77
N ILE A 48 -8.47 -7.26 -9.97
CA ILE A 48 -8.42 -6.16 -10.94
C ILE A 48 -9.82 -5.92 -11.50
N LYS A 49 -10.39 -4.75 -11.21
CA LYS A 49 -11.70 -4.34 -11.70
C LYS A 49 -11.61 -3.95 -13.18
N GLY A 50 -12.69 -4.20 -13.94
CA GLY A 50 -12.75 -3.85 -15.37
C GLY A 50 -12.27 -4.96 -16.32
N CYS A 51 -11.79 -6.09 -15.82
CA CYS A 51 -11.54 -7.28 -16.63
C CYS A 51 -12.79 -8.15 -16.69
N GLN A 52 -13.08 -8.75 -17.87
CA GLN A 52 -14.16 -9.74 -18.02
C GLN A 52 -13.82 -11.04 -17.26
N SER A 53 -12.57 -11.45 -17.29
CA SER A 53 -12.04 -12.59 -16.53
C SER A 53 -11.58 -12.10 -15.16
N ARG A 54 -11.59 -12.98 -14.18
CA ARG A 54 -11.01 -12.67 -12.87
C ARG A 54 -9.50 -12.63 -12.99
N VAL A 55 -8.90 -11.55 -12.56
CA VAL A 55 -7.44 -11.37 -12.51
C VAL A 55 -7.10 -10.86 -11.12
N TRP A 56 -6.31 -11.61 -10.40
CA TRP A 56 -5.80 -11.21 -9.09
C TRP A 56 -4.36 -10.74 -9.23
N LEU A 57 -4.04 -9.63 -8.58
CA LEU A 57 -2.71 -9.04 -8.50
C LEU A 57 -2.38 -8.75 -7.05
N ASP A 58 -1.23 -9.21 -6.62
CA ASP A 58 -0.64 -8.89 -5.33
C ASP A 58 0.80 -8.43 -5.52
N TYR A 59 1.35 -7.70 -4.57
CA TYR A 59 2.74 -7.29 -4.62
C TYR A 59 3.38 -7.25 -3.25
N GLU A 60 4.68 -7.43 -3.23
CA GLU A 60 5.55 -7.31 -2.08
C GLU A 60 6.60 -6.24 -2.37
N LEU A 61 6.80 -5.30 -1.43
CA LEU A 61 7.89 -4.34 -1.51
C LEU A 61 9.09 -4.89 -0.75
N LYS A 62 10.20 -5.14 -1.46
CA LYS A 62 11.43 -5.67 -0.89
C LYS A 62 12.63 -4.92 -1.45
N ASP A 63 13.49 -4.41 -0.55
CA ASP A 63 14.69 -3.63 -0.92
C ASP A 63 14.35 -2.45 -1.86
N GLY A 64 13.22 -1.76 -1.62
CA GLY A 64 12.75 -0.64 -2.43
C GLY A 64 12.26 -0.99 -3.82
N LYS A 65 12.03 -2.29 -4.12
CA LYS A 65 11.55 -2.82 -5.39
C LYS A 65 10.27 -3.58 -5.21
N MET A 66 9.39 -3.50 -6.19
CA MET A 66 8.12 -4.21 -6.21
C MET A 66 8.28 -5.58 -6.86
N TYR A 67 7.76 -6.61 -6.21
CA TYR A 67 7.68 -7.98 -6.73
C TYR A 67 6.22 -8.39 -6.81
N PHE A 68 5.75 -8.61 -8.03
CA PHE A 68 4.36 -8.91 -8.28
C PHE A 68 4.09 -10.41 -8.29
N LYS A 69 2.89 -10.78 -7.85
CA LYS A 69 2.29 -12.11 -7.99
C LYS A 69 0.91 -11.93 -8.62
N ALA A 70 0.55 -12.79 -9.56
CA ALA A 70 -0.76 -12.69 -10.21
C ALA A 70 -1.30 -14.08 -10.58
N ASP A 71 -2.62 -14.14 -10.76
CA ASP A 71 -3.30 -15.29 -11.34
C ASP A 71 -4.54 -14.83 -12.13
N SER A 72 -5.06 -15.69 -12.98
CA SER A 72 -6.32 -15.48 -13.69
C SER A 72 -7.03 -16.80 -13.97
N ASP A 73 -8.36 -16.77 -14.01
CA ASP A 73 -9.21 -17.89 -14.41
C ASP A 73 -9.24 -18.12 -15.94
N ALA A 74 -8.67 -17.19 -16.73
CA ALA A 74 -8.62 -17.29 -18.19
C ALA A 74 -7.18 -17.38 -18.69
N ILE A 75 -6.91 -18.38 -19.52
CA ILE A 75 -5.57 -18.78 -19.97
C ILE A 75 -4.82 -17.62 -20.67
N ILE A 76 -5.48 -16.93 -21.61
CA ILE A 76 -4.87 -15.81 -22.36
C ILE A 76 -4.64 -14.62 -21.41
N THR A 77 -5.61 -14.31 -20.57
CA THR A 77 -5.51 -13.22 -19.57
C THR A 77 -4.38 -13.48 -18.58
N LYS A 78 -4.21 -14.75 -18.18
CA LYS A 78 -3.10 -15.19 -17.34
C LYS A 78 -1.74 -14.99 -18.05
N GLY A 79 -1.67 -15.22 -19.35
CA GLY A 79 -0.48 -14.93 -20.17
C GLY A 79 -0.18 -13.43 -20.24
N ILE A 80 -1.20 -12.59 -20.40
CA ILE A 80 -1.05 -11.14 -20.48
C ILE A 80 -0.53 -10.59 -19.14
N ILE A 81 -1.14 -10.96 -18.01
CA ILE A 81 -0.66 -10.48 -16.70
C ILE A 81 0.72 -11.03 -16.37
N SER A 82 1.06 -12.25 -16.80
CA SER A 82 2.39 -12.84 -16.68
C SER A 82 3.45 -11.97 -17.37
N LEU A 83 3.18 -11.55 -18.61
CA LEU A 83 4.07 -10.67 -19.36
C LEU A 83 4.31 -9.34 -18.61
N LEU A 84 3.25 -8.72 -18.10
CA LEU A 84 3.36 -7.47 -17.36
C LEU A 84 4.20 -7.63 -16.10
N ILE A 85 3.92 -8.64 -15.27
CA ILE A 85 4.68 -8.82 -14.03
C ILE A 85 6.12 -9.29 -14.27
N ASP A 86 6.44 -9.96 -15.39
CA ASP A 86 7.80 -10.29 -15.77
C ASP A 86 8.63 -9.05 -16.13
N VAL A 87 8.02 -8.04 -16.73
CA VAL A 87 8.69 -6.77 -17.06
C VAL A 87 8.88 -5.91 -15.80
N TYR A 88 7.87 -5.83 -14.94
CA TYR A 88 7.82 -4.85 -13.85
C TYR A 88 8.24 -5.39 -12.48
N SER A 89 8.32 -6.71 -12.26
CA SER A 89 8.86 -7.26 -11.02
C SER A 89 10.34 -6.93 -10.85
N GLY A 90 10.72 -6.56 -9.63
CA GLY A 90 12.08 -6.16 -9.30
C GLY A 90 12.43 -4.73 -9.73
N ARG A 91 11.43 -3.90 -10.05
CA ARG A 91 11.57 -2.47 -10.36
C ARG A 91 11.16 -1.61 -9.19
N THR A 92 11.67 -0.38 -9.14
CA THR A 92 11.24 0.58 -8.14
C THR A 92 9.82 1.08 -8.44
N PRO A 93 9.04 1.48 -7.43
CA PRO A 93 7.73 2.08 -7.64
C PRO A 93 7.77 3.28 -8.60
N GLN A 94 8.82 4.10 -8.54
CA GLN A 94 8.99 5.25 -9.42
C GLN A 94 9.17 4.83 -10.88
N GLU A 95 10.06 3.86 -11.17
CA GLU A 95 10.27 3.35 -12.55
C GLU A 95 8.96 2.85 -13.16
N ILE A 96 8.11 2.19 -12.36
CA ILE A 96 6.84 1.64 -12.83
C ILE A 96 5.80 2.74 -13.05
N ALA A 97 5.66 3.68 -12.11
CA ALA A 97 4.66 4.75 -12.17
C ALA A 97 4.93 5.72 -13.33
N GLU A 98 6.20 6.00 -13.64
CA GLU A 98 6.61 6.92 -14.69
C GLU A 98 6.69 6.29 -16.09
N ASP A 99 6.61 4.95 -16.18
CA ASP A 99 6.67 4.25 -17.46
C ASP A 99 5.39 4.44 -18.30
N ASP A 100 5.55 4.51 -19.62
CA ASP A 100 4.43 4.69 -20.57
C ASP A 100 3.78 3.37 -21.02
N PHE A 101 4.42 2.22 -20.72
CA PHE A 101 4.04 0.89 -21.20
C PHE A 101 4.02 0.76 -22.73
N GLY A 102 4.79 1.59 -23.42
CA GLY A 102 4.83 1.69 -24.89
C GLY A 102 5.27 0.42 -25.60
N PHE A 103 5.98 -0.51 -24.93
CA PHE A 103 6.38 -1.79 -25.51
C PHE A 103 5.15 -2.65 -25.89
N LEU A 104 4.01 -2.48 -25.22
CA LEU A 104 2.75 -3.19 -25.55
C LEU A 104 2.21 -2.83 -26.94
N ASP A 105 2.39 -1.56 -27.34
CA ASP A 105 2.02 -1.11 -28.69
C ASP A 105 3.06 -1.61 -29.71
N GLN A 106 4.36 -1.63 -29.35
CA GLN A 106 5.43 -2.14 -30.23
C GLN A 106 5.26 -3.63 -30.56
N ILE A 107 4.82 -4.43 -29.60
CA ILE A 107 4.50 -5.86 -29.86
C ILE A 107 3.14 -6.04 -30.55
N GLY A 108 2.35 -4.97 -30.73
CA GLY A 108 1.03 -4.99 -31.36
C GLY A 108 -0.06 -5.70 -30.52
N LEU A 109 0.13 -5.80 -29.20
CA LEU A 109 -0.78 -6.60 -28.35
C LEU A 109 -2.18 -6.02 -28.32
N LYS A 110 -2.33 -4.71 -28.18
CA LYS A 110 -3.65 -4.03 -28.08
C LYS A 110 -4.50 -4.23 -29.34
N GLU A 111 -3.87 -4.13 -30.52
CA GLU A 111 -4.54 -4.19 -31.81
C GLU A 111 -5.07 -5.60 -32.15
N ASN A 112 -4.43 -6.59 -31.58
CA ASN A 112 -4.75 -8.00 -31.86
C ASN A 112 -5.57 -8.68 -30.75
N LEU A 113 -5.93 -7.95 -29.70
CA LEU A 113 -6.88 -8.40 -28.69
C LEU A 113 -8.31 -8.02 -29.10
N SER A 114 -9.28 -8.87 -28.71
CA SER A 114 -10.69 -8.45 -28.79
C SER A 114 -10.91 -7.20 -27.93
N PRO A 115 -11.91 -6.36 -28.25
CA PRO A 115 -12.18 -5.13 -27.51
C PRO A 115 -12.29 -5.34 -26.00
N THR A 116 -12.89 -6.43 -25.56
CA THR A 116 -13.05 -6.78 -24.15
C THR A 116 -11.71 -7.09 -23.48
N ARG A 117 -10.82 -7.81 -24.18
CA ARG A 117 -9.48 -8.13 -23.66
C ARG A 117 -8.56 -6.93 -23.68
N ALA A 118 -8.69 -6.06 -24.69
CA ALA A 118 -7.96 -4.79 -24.74
C ALA A 118 -8.35 -3.87 -23.55
N GLY A 119 -9.65 -3.84 -23.20
CA GLY A 119 -10.12 -3.19 -21.98
C GLY A 119 -9.52 -3.79 -20.70
N GLY A 120 -9.45 -5.12 -20.63
CA GLY A 120 -8.80 -5.83 -19.51
C GLY A 120 -7.30 -5.52 -19.40
N LEU A 121 -6.57 -5.47 -20.53
CA LEU A 121 -5.16 -5.06 -20.56
C LEU A 121 -4.99 -3.63 -20.02
N ALA A 122 -5.84 -2.69 -20.43
CA ALA A 122 -5.82 -1.32 -19.92
C ALA A 122 -6.04 -1.28 -18.41
N SER A 123 -7.00 -2.05 -17.88
CA SER A 123 -7.25 -2.15 -16.43
C SER A 123 -6.07 -2.76 -15.66
N MET A 124 -5.36 -3.72 -16.22
CA MET A 124 -4.14 -4.29 -15.62
C MET A 124 -3.02 -3.24 -15.55
N VAL A 125 -2.78 -2.52 -16.65
CA VAL A 125 -1.78 -1.45 -16.72
C VAL A 125 -2.10 -0.35 -15.70
N GLU A 126 -3.36 0.11 -15.66
CA GLU A 126 -3.81 1.13 -14.71
C GLU A 126 -3.64 0.67 -13.26
N THR A 127 -3.98 -0.59 -12.96
CA THR A 127 -3.81 -1.14 -11.60
C THR A 127 -2.35 -1.19 -11.21
N ILE A 128 -1.45 -1.67 -12.09
CA ILE A 128 0.00 -1.73 -11.83
C ILE A 128 0.56 -0.32 -11.59
N LYS A 129 0.18 0.67 -12.41
CA LYS A 129 0.58 2.07 -12.22
C LYS A 129 0.07 2.64 -10.90
N ARG A 130 -1.18 2.39 -10.58
CA ARG A 130 -1.81 2.88 -9.34
C ARG A 130 -1.12 2.33 -8.09
N VAL A 131 -0.92 1.01 -8.01
CA VAL A 131 -0.23 0.42 -6.85
C VAL A 131 1.23 0.84 -6.76
N ALA A 132 1.87 1.12 -7.90
CA ALA A 132 3.23 1.67 -7.92
C ALA A 132 3.26 3.13 -7.45
N ALA A 133 2.31 3.96 -7.86
CA ALA A 133 2.18 5.33 -7.37
C ALA A 133 1.90 5.36 -5.86
N GLU A 134 0.95 4.55 -5.37
CA GLU A 134 0.66 4.39 -3.94
C GLU A 134 1.89 3.91 -3.14
N ALA A 135 2.68 2.98 -3.71
CA ALA A 135 3.92 2.51 -3.09
C ALA A 135 5.04 3.56 -3.15
N LYS A 136 5.07 4.41 -4.20
CA LYS A 136 5.98 5.55 -4.31
C LYS A 136 5.66 6.58 -3.24
N ASP A 137 4.38 6.97 -3.10
CA ASP A 137 3.93 7.95 -2.11
C ASP A 137 4.20 7.44 -0.68
N LYS A 138 3.94 6.15 -0.43
CA LYS A 138 4.36 5.49 0.82
C LYS A 138 5.86 5.48 1.00
N LYS A 139 6.64 5.39 -0.08
CA LYS A 139 8.10 5.42 -0.02
C LYS A 139 8.62 6.84 0.16
N GLU A 140 8.02 7.84 -0.45
CA GLU A 140 8.37 9.24 -0.20
C GLU A 140 8.02 9.67 1.23
N ALA A 141 6.91 9.14 1.80
CA ALA A 141 6.62 9.21 3.22
C ALA A 141 7.56 8.33 4.08
N SER A 142 8.18 7.30 3.52
CA SER A 142 9.07 6.33 4.19
C SER A 142 10.55 6.43 3.78
N ASP A 143 10.93 7.24 2.81
CA ASP A 143 12.36 7.46 2.47
C ASP A 143 13.06 8.33 3.53
N ASP A 144 12.27 8.95 4.40
CA ASP A 144 12.70 9.46 5.71
C ASP A 144 12.69 8.36 6.82
N SER A 145 12.16 7.17 6.51
CA SER A 145 12.15 5.99 7.39
C SER A 145 13.13 4.93 6.84
N GLN A 146 14.41 5.11 7.08
CA GLN A 146 15.39 4.02 6.91
C GLN A 146 14.94 2.83 7.77
N VAL A 147 14.86 1.63 7.16
CA VAL A 147 14.63 0.38 7.92
C VAL A 147 15.65 0.33 9.06
N LEU A 148 15.15 0.45 10.28
CA LEU A 148 15.97 0.44 11.48
C LEU A 148 16.59 -0.96 11.63
N SER A 149 17.88 -1.04 11.84
CA SER A 149 18.54 -2.28 12.26
C SER A 149 18.11 -2.62 13.70
N ALA A 150 18.28 -3.87 14.12
CA ALA A 150 17.91 -4.27 15.48
C ALA A 150 18.60 -3.44 16.56
N ASP A 151 19.81 -2.94 16.27
CA ASP A 151 20.58 -2.07 17.17
C ASP A 151 20.00 -0.63 17.21
N ASP A 152 19.44 -0.14 16.10
CA ASP A 152 18.80 1.17 16.03
C ASP A 152 17.46 1.20 16.81
N VAL A 153 16.76 0.07 16.92
CA VAL A 153 15.48 -0.06 17.66
C VAL A 153 15.70 0.10 19.17
N GLU A 154 16.82 -0.37 19.70
CA GLU A 154 17.12 -0.29 21.13
C GLU A 154 17.42 1.15 21.58
N ASP A 155 18.04 1.96 20.71
CA ASP A 155 18.31 3.38 20.95
C ASP A 155 17.07 4.29 20.80
N LEU A 156 16.11 3.90 19.96
CA LEU A 156 14.90 4.72 19.70
C LEU A 156 13.70 4.36 20.58
N ALA A 157 13.73 3.21 21.27
CA ALA A 157 12.62 2.78 22.14
C ALA A 157 12.27 3.80 23.23
N PRO A 158 13.24 4.41 23.94
CA PRO A 158 12.93 5.46 24.95
C PRO A 158 12.34 6.72 24.32
N LEU A 159 12.76 7.04 23.08
CA LEU A 159 12.26 8.21 22.37
C LEU A 159 10.81 8.00 21.93
N TYR A 160 10.48 6.79 21.45
CA TYR A 160 9.12 6.39 21.12
C TYR A 160 8.17 6.47 22.33
N GLU A 161 8.59 5.96 23.50
CA GLU A 161 7.80 6.06 24.73
C GLU A 161 7.54 7.51 25.13
N ASN A 162 8.54 8.39 25.00
CA ASN A 162 8.39 9.81 25.30
C ASN A 162 7.44 10.51 24.32
N VAL A 163 7.44 10.16 23.03
CA VAL A 163 6.48 10.65 22.04
C VAL A 163 5.06 10.21 22.38
N VAL A 164 4.86 8.94 22.78
CA VAL A 164 3.55 8.44 23.25
C VAL A 164 3.08 9.23 24.48
N LEU A 165 3.98 9.48 25.45
CA LEU A 165 3.63 10.28 26.63
C LEU A 165 3.28 11.72 26.29
N ALA A 166 3.93 12.32 25.30
CA ALA A 166 3.61 13.65 24.81
C ALA A 166 2.22 13.71 24.16
N LEU A 167 1.90 12.72 23.29
CA LEU A 167 0.58 12.61 22.66
C LEU A 167 -0.56 12.38 23.66
N LYS A 168 -0.30 11.72 24.79
CA LYS A 168 -1.26 11.55 25.88
C LYS A 168 -1.55 12.86 26.64
N GLN A 169 -0.81 13.94 26.40
CA GLN A 169 -1.09 15.25 26.98
C GLN A 169 -2.01 16.11 26.11
N VAL A 170 -2.26 15.68 24.87
CA VAL A 170 -3.15 16.38 23.94
C VAL A 170 -4.55 15.79 24.07
N TYR A 171 -5.51 16.62 24.42
CA TYR A 171 -6.90 16.21 24.65
C TYR A 171 -7.79 16.62 23.47
N ASP A 172 -8.76 15.79 23.17
CA ASP A 172 -9.84 16.18 22.26
C ASP A 172 -10.69 17.29 22.91
N PRO A 173 -11.02 18.38 22.21
CA PRO A 173 -11.75 19.50 22.81
C PRO A 173 -13.22 19.17 23.13
N GLU A 174 -13.79 18.15 22.52
CA GLU A 174 -15.19 17.74 22.72
C GLU A 174 -15.30 16.52 23.65
N ILE A 175 -14.27 15.67 23.70
CA ILE A 175 -14.23 14.43 24.46
C ILE A 175 -13.13 14.53 25.53
N PRO A 176 -13.42 14.41 26.83
CA PRO A 176 -12.43 14.61 27.89
C PRO A 176 -11.45 13.43 28.02
N VAL A 177 -10.90 12.97 26.90
CA VAL A 177 -9.91 11.91 26.76
C VAL A 177 -8.82 12.39 25.80
N ASN A 178 -7.57 11.97 26.04
CA ASN A 178 -6.48 12.34 25.15
C ASN A 178 -6.56 11.60 23.80
N ILE A 179 -5.93 12.19 22.78
CA ILE A 179 -6.01 11.67 21.39
C ILE A 179 -5.40 10.28 21.23
N TYR A 180 -4.43 9.90 22.05
CA TYR A 180 -3.82 8.58 22.01
C TYR A 180 -4.77 7.50 22.54
N ASP A 181 -5.34 7.72 23.72
CA ASP A 181 -6.26 6.76 24.35
C ASP A 181 -7.63 6.70 23.64
N LEU A 182 -8.02 7.78 22.94
CA LEU A 182 -9.15 7.76 22.00
C LEU A 182 -8.91 6.88 20.77
N GLY A 183 -7.67 6.41 20.56
CA GLY A 183 -7.32 5.63 19.35
C GLY A 183 -7.30 6.46 18.08
N LEU A 184 -7.03 7.76 18.16
CA LEU A 184 -6.89 8.63 16.99
C LEU A 184 -5.51 8.53 16.36
N ILE A 185 -4.53 7.96 17.05
CA ILE A 185 -3.17 7.75 16.53
C ILE A 185 -3.07 6.36 15.95
N TYR A 186 -2.87 6.27 14.63
CA TYR A 186 -2.78 4.98 13.93
C TYR A 186 -1.36 4.47 13.83
N GLU A 187 -0.39 5.37 13.72
CA GLU A 187 1.00 4.99 13.54
C GLU A 187 1.94 6.08 14.08
N ILE A 188 3.04 5.67 14.70
CA ILE A 188 4.13 6.53 15.14
C ILE A 188 5.43 5.92 14.61
N ASN A 189 6.14 6.63 13.75
CA ASN A 189 7.45 6.26 13.25
C ASN A 189 8.47 7.34 13.64
N ILE A 190 9.67 6.92 14.05
CA ILE A 190 10.79 7.84 14.32
C ILE A 190 11.97 7.38 13.47
N ASN A 191 12.50 8.26 12.62
CA ASN A 191 13.63 7.94 11.76
C ASN A 191 14.98 8.09 12.49
N LYS A 192 16.08 7.73 11.82
CA LYS A 192 17.44 7.80 12.37
C LYS A 192 17.90 9.23 12.71
N GLU A 193 17.30 10.25 12.11
CA GLU A 193 17.54 11.66 12.40
C GLU A 193 16.65 12.16 13.53
N HIS A 194 15.94 11.25 14.20
CA HIS A 194 15.02 11.53 15.30
C HIS A 194 13.83 12.42 14.91
N LYS A 195 13.40 12.37 13.65
CA LYS A 195 12.19 13.04 13.20
C LYS A 195 11.00 12.09 13.36
N ALA A 196 9.92 12.55 13.98
CA ALA A 196 8.71 11.79 14.20
C ALA A 196 7.73 11.96 13.02
N TYR A 197 7.13 10.86 12.58
CA TYR A 197 6.06 10.80 11.60
C TYR A 197 4.85 10.13 12.24
N ILE A 198 3.74 10.83 12.28
CA ILE A 198 2.53 10.39 12.97
C ILE A 198 1.38 10.34 11.97
N ARG A 199 0.72 9.19 11.89
CA ARG A 199 -0.55 9.07 11.16
C ARG A 199 -1.69 9.08 12.16
N MET A 200 -2.60 10.03 11.99
CA MET A 200 -3.74 10.19 12.88
C MET A 200 -5.05 10.42 12.14
N THR A 201 -6.14 10.27 12.86
CA THR A 201 -7.49 10.53 12.37
C THR A 201 -8.28 11.38 13.36
N PHE A 202 -9.54 11.65 13.05
CA PHE A 202 -10.52 12.22 13.96
C PHE A 202 -11.76 11.32 14.04
N THR A 203 -12.54 11.49 15.08
CA THR A 203 -13.82 10.78 15.25
C THR A 203 -14.82 11.11 14.15
N THR A 204 -14.67 12.27 13.51
CA THR A 204 -15.45 12.71 12.35
C THR A 204 -14.57 13.41 11.32
N PRO A 205 -14.82 13.23 9.99
CA PRO A 205 -14.00 13.86 8.95
C PRO A 205 -14.00 15.39 8.93
N ASN A 206 -15.00 16.03 9.56
CA ASN A 206 -15.19 17.49 9.58
C ASN A 206 -15.07 18.06 10.99
N CYS A 207 -14.08 17.64 11.77
CA CYS A 207 -13.84 18.22 13.09
C CYS A 207 -13.43 19.72 12.93
N PRO A 208 -14.21 20.67 13.46
CA PRO A 208 -13.89 22.10 13.33
C PRO A 208 -12.62 22.52 14.08
N MET A 209 -12.16 21.70 15.02
CA MET A 209 -10.98 21.95 15.83
C MET A 209 -9.76 21.13 15.37
N ALA A 210 -9.85 20.46 14.20
CA ALA A 210 -8.79 19.57 13.70
C ALA A 210 -7.41 20.28 13.64
N ASP A 211 -7.36 21.47 13.05
CA ASP A 211 -6.11 22.24 12.92
C ASP A 211 -5.46 22.56 14.27
N MET A 212 -6.28 22.84 15.30
CA MET A 212 -5.78 23.12 16.64
C MET A 212 -5.19 21.85 17.27
N VAL A 213 -5.89 20.74 17.22
CA VAL A 213 -5.43 19.44 17.78
C VAL A 213 -4.16 18.98 17.09
N ILE A 214 -4.08 19.10 15.75
CA ILE A 214 -2.87 18.76 14.99
C ILE A 214 -1.70 19.66 15.40
N SER A 215 -1.93 20.96 15.53
CA SER A 215 -0.90 21.91 15.97
C SER A 215 -0.40 21.62 17.39
N ASP A 216 -1.30 21.29 18.30
CA ASP A 216 -0.97 20.94 19.68
C ASP A 216 -0.20 19.62 19.74
N ALA A 217 -0.65 18.60 19.00
CA ALA A 217 0.05 17.32 18.90
C ALA A 217 1.46 17.49 18.34
N LYS A 218 1.61 18.26 17.26
CA LYS A 218 2.90 18.57 16.66
C LYS A 218 3.84 19.25 17.65
N THR A 219 3.36 20.29 18.33
CA THR A 219 4.15 21.04 19.32
C THR A 219 4.57 20.13 20.48
N CYS A 220 3.65 19.35 21.05
CA CYS A 220 3.97 18.44 22.15
C CYS A 220 5.03 17.39 21.77
N VAL A 221 5.00 16.91 20.53
CA VAL A 221 6.00 15.93 20.06
C VAL A 221 7.34 16.60 19.77
N GLU A 222 7.35 17.78 19.16
CA GLU A 222 8.58 18.56 18.90
C GLU A 222 9.28 19.01 20.19
N ASP A 223 8.55 19.17 21.28
CA ASP A 223 9.09 19.49 22.62
C ASP A 223 9.74 18.26 23.32
N VAL A 224 9.60 17.06 22.78
CA VAL A 224 10.24 15.87 23.34
C VAL A 224 11.76 15.96 23.15
N PRO A 225 12.55 15.86 24.23
CA PRO A 225 14.00 15.92 24.14
C PRO A 225 14.55 14.80 23.24
N GLY A 226 15.27 15.19 22.21
CA GLY A 226 15.84 14.27 21.22
C GLY A 226 15.06 14.18 19.92
N ILE A 227 13.83 14.67 19.84
CA ILE A 227 13.10 14.81 18.58
C ILE A 227 13.60 16.06 17.82
N THR A 228 13.83 15.91 16.52
CA THR A 228 14.32 16.98 15.63
C THR A 228 13.22 17.67 14.84
N GLY A 229 12.04 17.07 14.77
CA GLY A 229 10.84 17.60 14.12
C GLY A 229 9.72 16.58 14.11
N CYS A 230 8.51 17.04 13.76
CA CYS A 230 7.31 16.19 13.68
C CYS A 230 6.50 16.52 12.43
N ASP A 231 6.17 15.50 11.67
CA ASP A 231 5.18 15.56 10.58
C ASP A 231 3.95 14.73 10.94
N ILE A 232 2.77 15.29 10.71
CA ILE A 232 1.49 14.64 11.00
C ILE A 232 0.71 14.49 9.70
N GLU A 233 0.38 13.25 9.36
CA GLU A 233 -0.49 12.89 8.25
C GLU A 233 -1.90 12.60 8.77
N LEU A 234 -2.90 13.31 8.24
CA LEU A 234 -4.30 13.06 8.55
C LEU A 234 -4.88 12.04 7.58
N VAL A 235 -5.39 10.93 8.13
CA VAL A 235 -5.99 9.82 7.35
C VAL A 235 -7.39 9.51 7.87
N PHE A 236 -8.30 9.07 6.99
CA PHE A 236 -9.67 8.70 7.34
C PHE A 236 -10.01 7.24 6.98
N GLU A 237 -9.01 6.48 6.56
CA GLU A 237 -9.11 5.04 6.32
C GLU A 237 -8.02 4.30 7.09
N PRO A 238 -8.41 3.29 7.88
CA PRO A 238 -9.78 2.87 8.21
C PRO A 238 -10.56 3.96 8.96
N ALA A 239 -11.90 4.00 8.81
CA ALA A 239 -12.72 4.93 9.57
C ALA A 239 -12.63 4.64 11.06
N TRP A 240 -12.49 5.68 11.88
CA TRP A 240 -12.46 5.55 13.33
C TRP A 240 -13.75 4.94 13.87
N ASN A 241 -13.62 4.11 14.89
CA ASN A 241 -14.73 3.56 15.64
C ASN A 241 -14.33 3.36 17.12
N THR A 242 -15.33 3.17 17.99
CA THR A 242 -15.13 3.06 19.43
C THR A 242 -14.31 1.86 19.88
N SER A 243 -14.13 0.84 19.03
CA SER A 243 -13.27 -0.31 19.36
C SER A 243 -11.77 0.02 19.31
N MET A 244 -11.41 1.16 18.73
CA MET A 244 -10.03 1.66 18.67
C MET A 244 -9.58 2.36 19.95
N MET A 245 -10.52 2.70 20.85
CA MET A 245 -10.21 3.29 22.16
C MET A 245 -9.51 2.29 23.07
N THR A 246 -8.62 2.79 23.93
CA THR A 246 -8.08 1.99 25.03
C THR A 246 -9.16 1.69 26.07
N ASP A 247 -8.94 0.69 26.90
CA ASP A 247 -9.86 0.33 27.99
C ASP A 247 -10.00 1.48 28.99
N GLU A 248 -8.91 2.23 29.25
CA GLU A 248 -8.92 3.42 30.10
C GLU A 248 -9.84 4.51 29.54
N ALA A 249 -9.80 4.74 28.22
CA ALA A 249 -10.68 5.72 27.57
C ALA A 249 -12.15 5.31 27.65
N ARG A 250 -12.47 4.03 27.45
CA ARG A 250 -13.83 3.50 27.57
C ARG A 250 -14.38 3.64 28.98
N VAL A 251 -13.57 3.31 29.99
CA VAL A 251 -13.94 3.50 31.40
C VAL A 251 -14.18 4.97 31.72
N ALA A 252 -13.30 5.88 31.25
CA ALA A 252 -13.43 7.32 31.47
C ALA A 252 -14.73 7.90 30.86
N LEU A 253 -15.23 7.30 29.78
CA LEU A 253 -16.45 7.70 29.08
C LEU A 253 -17.69 6.94 29.58
N ASN A 254 -17.59 6.09 30.62
CA ASN A 254 -18.64 5.22 31.12
C ASN A 254 -19.25 4.32 30.01
N MET A 255 -18.45 3.90 29.06
CA MET A 255 -18.87 2.93 28.06
C MET A 255 -18.78 1.53 28.68
N ASP A 256 -19.91 0.84 28.77
CA ASP A 256 -19.98 -0.54 29.26
C ASP A 256 -19.16 -1.43 28.32
N PHE A 257 -18.37 -2.33 28.90
CA PHE A 257 -17.74 -3.40 28.13
C PHE A 257 -18.87 -4.32 27.68
N ASP A 258 -19.16 -4.37 26.39
CA ASP A 258 -19.95 -5.44 25.78
C ASP A 258 -19.18 -6.75 26.02
N VAL A 259 -19.54 -7.44 27.09
CA VAL A 259 -19.16 -8.84 27.28
C VAL A 259 -19.92 -9.59 26.20
N ASP A 260 -19.21 -10.06 25.17
CA ASP A 260 -19.74 -11.02 24.23
C ASP A 260 -20.25 -12.24 25.00
N ASP A 261 -21.52 -12.18 25.39
CA ASP A 261 -22.28 -13.32 25.93
C ASP A 261 -22.64 -14.23 24.75
N ASN A 262 -21.67 -14.97 24.26
CA ASN A 262 -21.90 -16.07 23.35
C ASN A 262 -21.80 -17.40 24.10
N SER A 263 -22.62 -17.53 25.14
CA SER A 263 -22.88 -18.78 25.83
C SER A 263 -24.38 -18.93 26.05
N GLN A 264 -25.07 -19.46 25.04
CA GLN A 264 -26.30 -20.25 25.09
C GLN A 264 -26.64 -20.71 23.68
N GLU A 265 -26.77 -21.86 23.41
CA GLU A 265 -27.23 -23.25 23.57
C GLU A 265 -27.07 -23.96 22.22
#